data_9d843c6d3606f1930bd52295a4020a66
#
_entry.id   9d843c6d3606f1930bd52295a4020a66
#
_cell.length_a   1.000
_cell.length_b   1.000
_cell.length_c   1.000
_cell.angle_alpha   90.00
_cell.angle_beta   90.00
_cell.angle_gamma   90.00
#
_symmetry.space_group_name_H-M   'P 1'
#
loop_
_entity.id
_entity.type
_entity.pdbx_description
1 polymer ?
#
loop_
_entity_poly.entity_id
_entity_poly.type
_entity_poly.pdbx_seq_one_letter_code
_entity_poly.pdbx_strand_id
1 'polypeptide(L)'
;MDALSKAMGALVIAFEMLEHGHKAPVGWFKFKATGHIVWDVKMNFTRKANWVKDGHKTPDSTTSSFAGVVSRESICNGLTYAALLGLSVIGGDIKNAYLQAPSSEKHFIVCGPEFGVENVGRVALIRRAVSGKVAGRDFWHHLRECMAHLGFTSSRADPHVWYRLSKRSTGEEYYEYVLLYVDDVLVISERAESVLRNEIGKNWVLKPESIGPPSQYLGGKLREVTLANGVKAWAFGSHQYVQAAVKNVHDHLIKKGLKLPYSAPNPLSIDYRPEIDVTPELGEADASYYQCLIGVLRWIVELGRVDIDVEVSMMSSHLALPREGHLKELYHIFAYLKAHSNAEMVFDPTPIDFDRNLFERQDWSYSAYGYESLKEELPLNMPAPHGQSMTMRVFVDADHAGDLITRRSRTGFIVFLNGAPIYWSSKKQMNSSQ
;
A
#
# COMPACT_ATOMS: atom_id res chain seq x y z
N MET A 1 -30.26 -6.71 6.43
CA MET A 1 -30.27 -5.88 7.66
C MET A 1 -28.88 -5.72 8.27
N ASP A 2 -27.95 -6.59 7.98
CA ASP A 2 -26.75 -6.70 8.80
C ASP A 2 -25.65 -5.64 8.61
N ALA A 3 -25.34 -5.24 7.36
CA ALA A 3 -24.24 -4.31 7.11
C ALA A 3 -24.59 -2.86 7.51
N LEU A 4 -25.84 -2.44 7.28
CA LEU A 4 -26.32 -1.11 7.66
C LEU A 4 -26.40 -0.97 9.17
N SER A 5 -27.01 -1.93 9.87
CA SER A 5 -27.11 -1.93 11.33
C SER A 5 -25.74 -1.90 12.00
N LYS A 6 -24.77 -2.66 11.47
CA LYS A 6 -23.37 -2.63 11.96
C LYS A 6 -22.72 -1.28 11.74
N ALA A 7 -22.90 -0.68 10.55
CA ALA A 7 -22.32 0.62 10.23
C ALA A 7 -22.92 1.72 11.14
N MET A 8 -24.22 1.77 11.28
CA MET A 8 -24.90 2.75 12.14
C MET A 8 -24.59 2.53 13.61
N GLY A 9 -24.56 1.27 14.09
CA GLY A 9 -24.18 0.95 15.47
C GLY A 9 -22.75 1.38 15.82
N ALA A 10 -21.83 1.28 14.87
CA ALA A 10 -20.46 1.78 15.05
C ALA A 10 -20.40 3.32 15.07
N LEU A 11 -21.25 3.98 14.29
CA LEU A 11 -21.28 5.44 14.16
C LEU A 11 -21.82 6.16 15.40
N VAL A 12 -22.68 5.53 16.18
CA VAL A 12 -23.29 6.16 17.37
C VAL A 12 -22.23 6.74 18.31
N ILE A 13 -21.08 6.09 18.45
CA ILE A 13 -19.99 6.57 19.31
C ILE A 13 -19.34 7.87 18.80
N ALA A 14 -19.54 8.21 17.54
CA ALA A 14 -18.96 9.42 16.94
C ALA A 14 -19.80 10.68 17.23
N PHE A 15 -21.03 10.52 17.66
CA PHE A 15 -21.98 11.59 17.83
C PHE A 15 -22.38 11.77 19.28
N GLU A 16 -22.40 13.01 19.73
CA GLU A 16 -23.04 13.42 20.98
C GLU A 16 -24.41 14.00 20.64
N MET A 17 -25.46 13.28 21.01
CA MET A 17 -26.84 13.70 20.77
C MET A 17 -27.27 14.72 21.81
N LEU A 18 -27.63 15.92 21.37
CA LEU A 18 -28.25 16.91 22.26
C LEU A 18 -29.70 16.56 22.51
N GLU A 19 -30.31 17.07 23.60
CA GLU A 19 -31.74 16.92 23.88
C GLU A 19 -32.59 17.63 22.82
N HIS A 20 -33.84 17.22 22.68
CA HIS A 20 -34.77 17.85 21.75
C HIS A 20 -34.91 19.37 22.00
N GLY A 21 -34.83 20.14 20.92
CA GLY A 21 -34.89 21.60 20.97
C GLY A 21 -33.59 22.32 21.33
N HIS A 22 -32.57 21.60 21.76
CA HIS A 22 -31.26 22.21 22.02
C HIS A 22 -30.53 22.56 20.72
N LYS A 23 -29.86 23.71 20.71
CA LYS A 23 -29.03 24.18 19.60
C LYS A 23 -27.58 23.81 19.81
N ALA A 24 -26.84 23.67 18.71
CA ALA A 24 -25.38 23.47 18.78
C ALA A 24 -24.72 24.64 19.51
N PRO A 25 -23.64 24.37 20.30
CA PRO A 25 -22.90 25.42 20.99
C PRO A 25 -22.28 26.43 20.02
N VAL A 26 -22.02 27.63 20.51
CA VAL A 26 -21.32 28.68 19.71
C VAL A 26 -20.00 28.16 19.22
N GLY A 27 -19.65 28.44 17.95
CA GLY A 27 -18.42 27.97 17.30
C GLY A 27 -18.53 26.59 16.66
N TRP A 28 -19.70 25.95 16.72
CA TRP A 28 -19.99 24.73 15.94
C TRP A 28 -20.69 25.10 14.64
N PHE A 29 -20.25 24.48 13.55
CA PHE A 29 -20.77 24.76 12.21
C PHE A 29 -21.72 23.64 11.77
N LYS A 30 -22.91 24.06 11.29
CA LYS A 30 -23.85 23.10 10.71
C LYS A 30 -23.25 22.49 9.47
N PHE A 31 -23.11 21.18 9.52
CA PHE A 31 -22.71 20.43 8.36
C PHE A 31 -23.90 20.34 7.40
N LYS A 32 -23.85 21.05 6.28
CA LYS A 32 -24.92 21.06 5.28
C LYS A 32 -24.97 19.78 4.43
N ALA A 33 -24.00 18.89 4.60
CA ALA A 33 -23.93 17.69 3.81
C ALA A 33 -24.86 16.62 4.36
N THR A 34 -25.58 16.03 3.48
CA THR A 34 -26.22 14.74 3.67
C THR A 34 -25.13 13.69 3.73
N GLY A 35 -25.07 12.90 4.79
CA GLY A 35 -24.31 11.66 4.75
C GLY A 35 -25.07 10.66 3.88
N HIS A 36 -24.36 9.89 3.12
CA HIS A 36 -24.95 8.77 2.38
C HIS A 36 -24.19 7.49 2.67
N ILE A 37 -24.84 6.37 2.40
CA ILE A 37 -24.25 5.07 2.61
C ILE A 37 -23.62 4.63 1.31
N VAL A 38 -22.30 4.38 1.33
CA VAL A 38 -21.60 3.74 0.24
C VAL A 38 -21.60 2.24 0.51
N TRP A 39 -22.13 1.50 -0.42
CA TRP A 39 -22.13 0.05 -0.41
C TRP A 39 -20.90 -0.48 -1.12
N ASP A 40 -20.25 -1.43 -0.51
CA ASP A 40 -19.08 -2.11 -1.07
C ASP A 40 -19.17 -3.61 -0.83
N VAL A 41 -18.45 -4.39 -1.62
CA VAL A 41 -18.34 -5.83 -1.46
C VAL A 41 -16.86 -6.19 -1.36
N LYS A 42 -16.47 -6.68 -0.20
CA LYS A 42 -15.09 -7.17 0.00
C LYS A 42 -14.79 -8.34 -0.93
N MET A 43 -13.51 -8.64 -1.16
CA MET A 43 -13.07 -9.77 -2.00
C MET A 43 -13.61 -11.13 -1.54
N ASN A 44 -13.95 -11.28 -0.26
CA ASN A 44 -14.61 -12.47 0.30
C ASN A 44 -16.15 -12.41 0.18
N PHE A 45 -16.69 -11.56 -0.68
CA PHE A 45 -18.13 -11.34 -0.91
C PHE A 45 -18.92 -10.82 0.29
N THR A 46 -18.26 -10.42 1.37
CA THR A 46 -18.92 -9.78 2.51
C THR A 46 -19.39 -8.38 2.11
N ARG A 47 -20.69 -8.11 2.26
CA ARG A 47 -21.26 -6.77 2.04
C ARG A 47 -20.79 -5.83 3.12
N LYS A 48 -20.26 -4.66 2.72
CA LYS A 48 -19.83 -3.58 3.59
C LYS A 48 -20.68 -2.35 3.32
N ALA A 49 -21.10 -1.67 4.37
CA ALA A 49 -21.76 -0.37 4.30
C ALA A 49 -20.88 0.64 5.04
N ASN A 50 -20.55 1.74 4.39
CA ASN A 50 -19.85 2.85 5.01
C ASN A 50 -20.74 4.08 4.93
N TRP A 51 -21.03 4.70 6.07
CA TRP A 51 -21.61 6.03 6.06
C TRP A 51 -20.48 7.03 5.73
N VAL A 52 -20.66 7.83 4.69
CA VAL A 52 -19.69 8.82 4.26
C VAL A 52 -20.29 10.21 4.29
N LYS A 53 -19.47 11.15 4.70
CA LYS A 53 -19.75 12.57 4.70
C LYS A 53 -19.41 13.13 3.33
N ASP A 54 -20.34 13.85 2.68
CA ASP A 54 -20.13 14.48 1.38
C ASP A 54 -19.03 15.56 1.44
N GLY A 55 -17.77 15.15 1.26
CA GLY A 55 -16.61 16.04 1.39
C GLY A 55 -16.62 17.23 0.43
N HIS A 56 -17.24 17.12 -0.74
CA HIS A 56 -17.34 18.20 -1.73
C HIS A 56 -18.26 19.35 -1.28
N LYS A 57 -19.14 19.11 -0.31
CA LYS A 57 -20.04 20.13 0.25
C LYS A 57 -19.52 20.76 1.55
N THR A 58 -18.35 20.32 2.02
CA THR A 58 -17.70 20.93 3.19
C THR A 58 -16.79 22.07 2.77
N PRO A 59 -16.65 23.12 3.60
CA PRO A 59 -15.61 24.12 3.41
C PRO A 59 -14.22 23.45 3.26
N ASP A 60 -13.33 24.09 2.54
CA ASP A 60 -11.97 23.61 2.49
C ASP A 60 -11.34 23.67 3.88
N SER A 61 -10.64 22.59 4.23
CA SER A 61 -9.91 22.55 5.49
C SER A 61 -8.79 23.60 5.45
N THR A 62 -8.65 24.35 6.51
CA THR A 62 -7.52 25.30 6.71
C THR A 62 -6.19 24.56 6.96
N THR A 63 -6.23 23.25 7.11
CA THR A 63 -5.10 22.38 7.42
C THR A 63 -4.97 21.28 6.38
N SER A 64 -3.74 20.73 6.22
CA SER A 64 -3.51 19.59 5.34
C SER A 64 -4.47 18.44 5.63
N SER A 65 -4.99 17.80 4.60
CA SER A 65 -5.79 16.57 4.70
C SER A 65 -4.93 15.31 4.53
N PHE A 66 -3.61 15.46 4.44
CA PHE A 66 -2.68 14.37 4.18
C PHE A 66 -2.70 13.35 5.33
N ALA A 67 -2.90 12.09 4.97
CA ALA A 67 -2.70 10.92 5.80
C ALA A 67 -1.92 9.91 4.96
N GLY A 68 -0.66 9.70 5.29
CA GLY A 68 0.17 8.72 4.59
C GLY A 68 -0.04 7.32 5.10
N VAL A 69 0.65 6.39 4.47
CA VAL A 69 0.74 4.97 4.86
C VAL A 69 2.19 4.51 4.70
N VAL A 70 2.55 3.43 5.39
CA VAL A 70 3.88 2.83 5.22
C VAL A 70 4.12 2.45 3.76
N SER A 71 5.32 2.69 3.27
CA SER A 71 5.71 2.36 1.90
C SER A 71 5.90 0.84 1.71
N ARG A 72 5.77 0.38 0.47
CA ARG A 72 6.07 -1.00 0.09
C ARG A 72 7.50 -1.39 0.49
N GLU A 73 8.44 -0.51 0.18
CA GLU A 73 9.86 -0.70 0.47
C GLU A 73 10.11 -0.92 1.97
N SER A 74 9.45 -0.15 2.81
CA SER A 74 9.54 -0.29 4.25
C SER A 74 9.00 -1.63 4.76
N ILE A 75 7.91 -2.12 4.13
CA ILE A 75 7.36 -3.45 4.45
C ILE A 75 8.35 -4.55 4.05
N CYS A 76 8.89 -4.48 2.82
CA CYS A 76 9.88 -5.43 2.32
C CYS A 76 11.13 -5.44 3.23
N ASN A 77 11.63 -4.25 3.61
CA ASN A 77 12.74 -4.11 4.55
C ASN A 77 12.44 -4.72 5.91
N GLY A 78 11.26 -4.46 6.45
CA GLY A 78 10.81 -5.00 7.74
C GLY A 78 10.73 -6.53 7.73
N LEU A 79 10.17 -7.13 6.69
CA LEU A 79 10.07 -8.59 6.54
C LEU A 79 11.45 -9.24 6.37
N THR A 80 12.34 -8.60 5.61
CA THR A 80 13.73 -9.06 5.46
C THR A 80 14.48 -8.99 6.79
N TYR A 81 14.32 -7.88 7.52
CA TYR A 81 14.90 -7.70 8.86
C TYR A 81 14.38 -8.73 9.86
N ALA A 82 13.07 -8.99 9.85
CA ALA A 82 12.45 -10.00 10.70
C ALA A 82 13.04 -11.39 10.42
N ALA A 83 13.18 -11.75 9.15
CA ALA A 83 13.78 -13.02 8.75
C ALA A 83 15.26 -13.12 9.13
N LEU A 84 16.05 -12.04 8.92
CA LEU A 84 17.48 -11.99 9.24
C LEU A 84 17.75 -12.21 10.73
N LEU A 85 16.96 -11.59 11.58
CA LEU A 85 17.14 -11.69 13.02
C LEU A 85 16.26 -12.78 13.68
N GLY A 86 15.44 -13.51 12.93
CA GLY A 86 14.52 -14.50 13.47
C GLY A 86 13.47 -13.90 14.43
N LEU A 87 12.98 -12.69 14.12
CA LEU A 87 11.97 -12.00 14.91
C LEU A 87 10.56 -12.42 14.50
N SER A 88 9.64 -12.37 15.47
CA SER A 88 8.23 -12.57 15.21
C SER A 88 7.63 -11.38 14.49
N VAL A 89 6.73 -11.67 13.54
CA VAL A 89 5.91 -10.67 12.85
C VAL A 89 4.46 -10.94 13.22
N ILE A 90 3.81 -9.97 13.85
CA ILE A 90 2.40 -10.07 14.28
C ILE A 90 1.62 -8.90 13.67
N GLY A 91 0.53 -9.22 12.99
CA GLY A 91 -0.41 -8.25 12.46
C GLY A 91 -1.60 -8.02 13.39
N GLY A 92 -2.28 -6.89 13.21
CA GLY A 92 -3.54 -6.57 13.87
C GLY A 92 -4.24 -5.40 13.17
N ASP A 93 -5.55 -5.33 13.31
CA ASP A 93 -6.42 -4.31 12.70
C ASP A 93 -7.07 -3.48 13.81
N ILE A 94 -6.96 -2.16 13.73
CA ILE A 94 -7.61 -1.24 14.65
C ILE A 94 -9.10 -1.14 14.29
N LYS A 95 -9.95 -1.63 15.19
CA LYS A 95 -11.40 -1.67 14.97
C LYS A 95 -11.96 -0.26 14.82
N ASN A 96 -12.64 0.03 13.70
CA ASN A 96 -13.25 1.33 13.44
C ASN A 96 -12.28 2.50 13.68
N ALA A 97 -11.07 2.41 13.15
CA ALA A 97 -9.91 3.23 13.45
C ALA A 97 -10.21 4.73 13.55
N TYR A 98 -10.85 5.31 12.53
CA TYR A 98 -11.19 6.73 12.52
C TYR A 98 -12.12 7.14 13.67
N LEU A 99 -13.06 6.27 14.04
CA LEU A 99 -14.01 6.55 15.11
C LEU A 99 -13.38 6.51 16.51
N GLN A 100 -12.17 6.02 16.66
CA GLN A 100 -11.43 6.05 17.92
C GLN A 100 -10.67 7.37 18.11
N ALA A 101 -10.38 8.09 17.02
CA ALA A 101 -9.70 9.38 17.08
C ALA A 101 -10.69 10.55 17.32
N PRO A 102 -10.31 11.60 18.06
CA PRO A 102 -11.12 12.81 18.19
C PRO A 102 -11.17 13.56 16.86
N SER A 103 -12.29 14.24 16.57
CA SER A 103 -12.39 15.15 15.43
C SER A 103 -11.79 16.51 15.77
N SER A 104 -10.91 17.02 14.91
CA SER A 104 -10.38 18.39 15.02
C SER A 104 -11.41 19.45 14.58
N GLU A 105 -12.42 19.06 13.81
CA GLU A 105 -13.45 19.95 13.30
C GLU A 105 -14.69 19.96 14.20
N LYS A 106 -15.17 21.16 14.52
CA LYS A 106 -16.40 21.36 15.31
C LYS A 106 -17.62 21.41 14.40
N HIS A 107 -18.06 20.25 13.94
CA HIS A 107 -19.23 20.12 13.08
C HIS A 107 -20.39 19.46 13.79
N PHE A 108 -21.62 19.78 13.38
CA PHE A 108 -22.83 19.10 13.82
C PHE A 108 -23.76 18.79 12.65
N ILE A 109 -24.61 17.81 12.83
CA ILE A 109 -25.70 17.46 11.91
C ILE A 109 -27.03 17.60 12.61
N VAL A 110 -28.08 17.67 11.81
CA VAL A 110 -29.48 17.45 12.29
C VAL A 110 -29.86 16.05 11.86
N CYS A 111 -30.19 15.19 12.80
CA CYS A 111 -30.48 13.79 12.57
C CYS A 111 -31.66 13.58 11.64
N GLY A 112 -31.50 12.75 10.65
CA GLY A 112 -32.55 12.21 9.80
C GLY A 112 -33.09 10.87 10.32
N PRO A 113 -33.97 10.21 9.54
CA PRO A 113 -34.55 8.91 9.92
C PRO A 113 -33.55 7.78 10.10
N GLU A 114 -32.37 7.89 9.49
CA GLU A 114 -31.30 6.93 9.60
C GLU A 114 -30.69 6.78 11.00
N PHE A 115 -30.94 7.80 11.87
CA PHE A 115 -30.53 7.79 13.27
C PHE A 115 -31.64 7.26 14.24
N GLY A 116 -32.73 6.73 13.69
CA GLY A 116 -33.91 6.30 14.44
C GLY A 116 -34.97 7.39 14.53
N VAL A 117 -36.22 6.96 14.50
CA VAL A 117 -37.40 7.90 14.49
C VAL A 117 -37.41 8.85 15.69
N GLU A 118 -36.96 8.34 16.83
CA GLU A 118 -36.87 9.08 18.10
C GLU A 118 -35.79 10.18 18.08
N ASN A 119 -34.83 10.11 17.15
CA ASN A 119 -33.74 11.08 17.04
C ASN A 119 -33.94 12.10 15.93
N VAL A 120 -34.97 11.95 15.11
CA VAL A 120 -35.23 12.85 13.98
C VAL A 120 -35.38 14.31 14.48
N GLY A 121 -34.61 15.19 13.84
CA GLY A 121 -34.59 16.63 14.16
C GLY A 121 -33.67 17.01 15.33
N ARG A 122 -33.13 16.08 16.08
CA ARG A 122 -32.12 16.35 17.12
C ARG A 122 -30.83 16.84 16.52
N VAL A 123 -30.08 17.64 17.26
CA VAL A 123 -28.71 18.04 16.91
C VAL A 123 -27.77 17.00 17.43
N ALA A 124 -26.88 16.51 16.54
CA ALA A 124 -25.82 15.61 16.89
C ALA A 124 -24.43 16.28 16.61
N LEU A 125 -23.63 16.42 17.65
CA LEU A 125 -22.28 16.97 17.57
C LEU A 125 -21.31 15.86 17.14
N ILE A 126 -20.49 16.13 16.13
CA ILE A 126 -19.48 15.17 15.65
C ILE A 126 -18.24 15.27 16.54
N ARG A 127 -18.03 14.27 17.39
CA ARG A 127 -16.91 14.22 18.36
C ARG A 127 -15.73 13.40 17.88
N ARG A 128 -15.93 12.46 16.96
CA ARG A 128 -14.91 11.57 16.44
C ARG A 128 -14.66 11.80 14.97
N ALA A 129 -13.52 11.35 14.49
CA ALA A 129 -13.15 11.44 13.08
C ALA A 129 -14.07 10.53 12.24
N VAL A 130 -15.16 11.09 11.76
CA VAL A 130 -16.08 10.44 10.82
C VAL A 130 -15.62 10.74 9.41
N SER A 131 -15.73 9.77 8.50
CA SER A 131 -15.37 9.89 7.08
C SER A 131 -15.58 11.30 6.52
N GLY A 132 -14.49 11.97 6.19
CA GLY A 132 -14.47 13.35 5.72
C GLY A 132 -13.06 13.75 5.30
N LYS A 133 -12.87 14.98 4.80
CA LYS A 133 -11.57 15.46 4.28
C LYS A 133 -10.41 15.32 5.27
N VAL A 134 -10.67 15.46 6.56
CA VAL A 134 -9.64 15.48 7.62
C VAL A 134 -9.61 14.25 8.51
N ALA A 135 -10.56 13.32 8.35
CA ALA A 135 -10.68 12.17 9.25
C ALA A 135 -9.42 11.29 9.27
N GLY A 136 -8.82 11.04 8.11
CA GLY A 136 -7.57 10.29 8.00
C GLY A 136 -6.41 10.98 8.72
N ARG A 137 -6.29 12.31 8.57
CA ARG A 137 -5.29 13.11 9.26
C ARG A 137 -5.49 13.09 10.78
N ASP A 138 -6.72 13.26 11.25
CA ASP A 138 -7.02 13.28 12.69
C ASP A 138 -6.68 11.93 13.33
N PHE A 139 -7.03 10.83 12.66
CA PHE A 139 -6.64 9.49 13.08
C PHE A 139 -5.12 9.32 13.10
N TRP A 140 -4.43 9.72 12.02
CA TRP A 140 -2.99 9.61 11.91
C TRP A 140 -2.25 10.41 13.00
N HIS A 141 -2.69 11.64 13.28
CA HIS A 141 -2.10 12.43 14.37
C HIS A 141 -2.27 11.77 15.73
N HIS A 142 -3.47 11.28 16.02
CA HIS A 142 -3.75 10.62 17.30
C HIS A 142 -2.96 9.31 17.46
N LEU A 143 -2.80 8.55 16.39
CA LEU A 143 -1.98 7.33 16.40
C LEU A 143 -0.50 7.65 16.60
N ARG A 144 0.03 8.72 15.98
CA ARG A 144 1.40 9.18 16.22
C ARG A 144 1.66 9.56 17.67
N GLU A 145 0.76 10.30 18.27
CA GLU A 145 0.87 10.68 19.70
C GLU A 145 0.92 9.43 20.58
N CYS A 146 0.09 8.44 20.29
CA CYS A 146 0.10 7.17 20.99
C CYS A 146 1.45 6.45 20.82
N MET A 147 1.98 6.33 19.60
CA MET A 147 3.25 5.68 19.35
C MET A 147 4.41 6.37 20.05
N ALA A 148 4.43 7.70 20.04
CA ALA A 148 5.44 8.47 20.78
C ALA A 148 5.32 8.27 22.30
N HIS A 149 4.09 8.21 22.84
CA HIS A 149 3.86 7.92 24.26
C HIS A 149 4.33 6.53 24.67
N LEU A 150 4.23 5.55 23.76
CA LEU A 150 4.77 4.20 23.95
C LEU A 150 6.30 4.12 23.81
N GLY A 151 6.98 5.24 23.58
CA GLY A 151 8.43 5.34 23.46
C GLY A 151 9.00 4.97 22.08
N PHE A 152 8.13 4.85 21.06
CA PHE A 152 8.60 4.66 19.69
C PHE A 152 8.97 5.99 19.03
N THR A 153 9.96 5.95 18.16
CA THR A 153 10.39 7.07 17.31
C THR A 153 9.99 6.82 15.87
N SER A 154 9.43 7.83 15.21
CA SER A 154 9.11 7.76 13.78
C SER A 154 10.38 7.85 12.94
N SER A 155 10.51 6.98 11.93
CA SER A 155 11.61 7.06 10.97
C SER A 155 11.53 8.33 10.12
N ARG A 156 12.69 8.90 9.77
CA ARG A 156 12.77 10.05 8.87
C ARG A 156 12.55 9.67 7.41
N ALA A 157 12.94 8.45 7.03
CA ALA A 157 12.79 7.95 5.67
C ALA A 157 11.32 7.62 5.34
N ASP A 158 10.61 7.05 6.31
CA ASP A 158 9.19 6.72 6.21
C ASP A 158 8.50 7.01 7.55
N PRO A 159 7.70 8.07 7.66
CA PRO A 159 7.06 8.48 8.91
C PRO A 159 6.07 7.45 9.49
N HIS A 160 5.72 6.42 8.74
CA HIS A 160 4.81 5.34 9.15
C HIS A 160 5.55 4.10 9.66
N VAL A 161 6.89 4.13 9.63
CA VAL A 161 7.78 3.18 10.29
C VAL A 161 8.18 3.75 11.63
N TRP A 162 7.85 3.03 12.70
CA TRP A 162 8.18 3.38 14.06
C TRP A 162 9.16 2.37 14.62
N TYR A 163 10.17 2.82 15.32
CA TYR A 163 11.20 1.97 15.90
C TYR A 163 11.48 2.35 17.35
N ARG A 164 11.90 1.36 18.12
CA ARG A 164 12.32 1.51 19.52
C ARG A 164 13.42 0.50 19.84
N LEU A 165 14.46 0.94 20.54
CA LEU A 165 15.50 0.03 21.05
C LEU A 165 14.90 -0.93 22.09
N SER A 166 15.21 -2.20 21.94
CA SER A 166 14.74 -3.27 22.82
C SER A 166 15.87 -4.28 23.08
N LYS A 167 15.66 -5.18 24.02
CA LYS A 167 16.60 -6.26 24.35
C LYS A 167 15.93 -7.60 24.17
N ARG A 168 16.68 -8.52 23.58
CA ARG A 168 16.27 -9.93 23.51
C ARG A 168 16.30 -10.58 24.88
N SER A 169 15.69 -11.73 25.01
CA SER A 169 15.82 -12.63 26.15
C SER A 169 17.28 -13.02 26.42
N THR A 170 18.13 -13.01 25.39
CA THR A 170 19.58 -13.24 25.49
C THR A 170 20.38 -12.05 25.98
N GLY A 171 19.76 -10.85 26.10
CA GLY A 171 20.42 -9.58 26.45
C GLY A 171 20.94 -8.78 25.28
N GLU A 172 20.90 -9.32 24.08
CA GLU A 172 21.31 -8.62 22.83
C GLU A 172 20.35 -7.46 22.51
N GLU A 173 20.90 -6.31 22.15
CA GLU A 173 20.12 -5.15 21.73
C GLU A 173 19.71 -5.25 20.27
N TYR A 174 18.46 -4.89 19.97
CA TYR A 174 17.90 -4.83 18.65
C TYR A 174 16.81 -3.76 18.56
N TYR A 175 16.42 -3.38 17.36
CA TYR A 175 15.25 -2.51 17.17
C TYR A 175 14.00 -3.34 16.94
N GLU A 176 12.96 -3.05 17.73
CA GLU A 176 11.61 -3.48 17.39
C GLU A 176 10.94 -2.41 16.53
N TYR A 177 10.16 -2.87 15.54
CA TYR A 177 9.50 -2.00 14.58
C TYR A 177 7.99 -2.17 14.62
N VAL A 178 7.28 -1.05 14.34
CA VAL A 178 5.85 -1.03 14.10
C VAL A 178 5.63 -0.30 12.76
N LEU A 179 4.98 -0.96 11.82
CA LEU A 179 4.65 -0.44 10.51
C LEU A 179 3.14 -0.19 10.46
N LEU A 180 2.74 1.03 10.06
CA LEU A 180 1.35 1.48 10.12
C LEU A 180 0.80 1.71 8.70
N TYR A 181 -0.23 0.97 8.34
CA TYR A 181 -0.97 1.16 7.10
C TYR A 181 -2.44 1.41 7.41
N VAL A 182 -2.79 2.68 7.61
CA VAL A 182 -4.12 3.12 8.09
C VAL A 182 -4.48 2.41 9.39
N ASP A 183 -5.40 1.45 9.33
CA ASP A 183 -5.89 0.64 10.46
C ASP A 183 -5.13 -0.68 10.65
N ASP A 184 -4.32 -1.08 9.67
CA ASP A 184 -3.47 -2.26 9.77
C ASP A 184 -2.15 -1.93 10.47
N VAL A 185 -1.85 -2.68 11.52
CA VAL A 185 -0.61 -2.57 12.32
C VAL A 185 0.20 -3.83 12.14
N LEU A 186 1.47 -3.70 11.76
CA LEU A 186 2.42 -4.81 11.67
C LEU A 186 3.55 -4.58 12.68
N VAL A 187 3.71 -5.48 13.62
CA VAL A 187 4.75 -5.42 14.67
C VAL A 187 5.82 -6.46 14.39
N ILE A 188 7.07 -6.02 14.39
CA ILE A 188 8.27 -6.86 14.22
C ILE A 188 9.09 -6.77 15.50
N SER A 189 9.11 -7.84 16.29
CA SER A 189 9.77 -7.89 17.58
C SER A 189 9.90 -9.33 18.05
N GLU A 190 10.84 -9.62 18.96
CA GLU A 190 10.85 -10.90 19.69
C GLU A 190 9.57 -11.09 20.50
N ARG A 191 8.98 -9.99 20.99
CA ARG A 191 7.75 -9.95 21.79
C ARG A 191 6.57 -9.28 21.06
N ALA A 192 6.49 -9.44 19.75
CA ALA A 192 5.56 -8.71 18.87
C ALA A 192 4.09 -8.76 19.34
N GLU A 193 3.60 -9.94 19.77
CA GLU A 193 2.23 -10.09 20.26
C GLU A 193 1.99 -9.29 21.54
N SER A 194 2.97 -9.23 22.45
CA SER A 194 2.86 -8.43 23.67
C SER A 194 2.83 -6.93 23.37
N VAL A 195 3.67 -6.46 22.44
CA VAL A 195 3.66 -5.05 22.00
C VAL A 195 2.28 -4.70 21.44
N LEU A 196 1.72 -5.56 20.57
CA LEU A 196 0.43 -5.30 19.94
C LEU A 196 -0.73 -5.34 20.96
N ARG A 197 -0.83 -6.41 21.80
CA ARG A 197 -1.95 -6.59 22.73
C ARG A 197 -1.84 -5.72 23.97
N ASN A 198 -0.65 -5.67 24.57
CA ASN A 198 -0.47 -5.12 25.92
C ASN A 198 0.00 -3.66 25.93
N GLU A 199 0.51 -3.15 24.80
CA GLU A 199 0.93 -1.77 24.69
C GLU A 199 0.01 -0.99 23.75
N ILE A 200 -0.05 -1.32 22.45
CA ILE A 200 -0.93 -0.65 21.48
C ILE A 200 -2.40 -0.89 21.85
N GLY A 201 -2.75 -2.14 22.18
CA GLY A 201 -4.12 -2.55 22.51
C GLY A 201 -4.69 -1.96 23.81
N LYS A 202 -3.85 -1.33 24.66
CA LYS A 202 -4.33 -0.54 25.81
C LYS A 202 -4.93 0.81 25.40
N ASN A 203 -4.47 1.37 24.29
CA ASN A 203 -4.86 2.67 23.79
C ASN A 203 -5.88 2.58 22.65
N TRP A 204 -5.87 1.46 21.92
CA TRP A 204 -6.70 1.23 20.74
C TRP A 204 -7.46 -0.09 20.84
N VAL A 205 -8.73 -0.07 20.51
CA VAL A 205 -9.52 -1.29 20.40
C VAL A 205 -9.12 -2.01 19.12
N LEU A 206 -8.47 -3.14 19.25
CA LEU A 206 -8.10 -4.03 18.14
C LEU A 206 -9.22 -5.03 17.85
N LYS A 207 -9.27 -5.55 16.63
CA LYS A 207 -10.11 -6.71 16.29
C LYS A 207 -9.40 -7.98 16.81
N PRO A 208 -9.95 -8.69 17.81
CA PRO A 208 -9.25 -9.83 18.42
C PRO A 208 -8.87 -10.92 17.41
N GLU A 209 -9.73 -11.16 16.44
CA GLU A 209 -9.56 -12.14 15.37
C GLU A 209 -8.46 -11.79 14.35
N SER A 210 -8.03 -10.53 14.30
CA SER A 210 -6.97 -10.06 13.39
C SER A 210 -5.57 -10.19 13.98
N ILE A 211 -5.47 -10.45 15.30
CA ILE A 211 -4.19 -10.47 16.00
C ILE A 211 -3.52 -11.83 15.85
N GLY A 212 -2.45 -11.89 15.09
CA GLY A 212 -1.69 -13.11 14.85
C GLY A 212 -0.62 -12.94 13.77
N PRO A 213 0.09 -14.02 13.43
CA PRO A 213 0.95 -14.02 12.26
C PRO A 213 0.15 -13.56 11.03
N PRO A 214 0.61 -12.56 10.29
CA PRO A 214 -0.16 -12.03 9.17
C PRO A 214 -0.26 -13.07 8.06
N SER A 215 -1.48 -13.52 7.78
CA SER A 215 -1.75 -14.40 6.62
C SER A 215 -2.10 -13.60 5.37
N GLN A 216 -2.51 -12.35 5.55
CA GLN A 216 -2.83 -11.41 4.48
C GLN A 216 -2.41 -10.00 4.90
N TYR A 217 -1.78 -9.27 3.99
CA TYR A 217 -1.42 -7.87 4.20
C TYR A 217 -1.55 -7.11 2.87
N LEU A 218 -2.19 -5.95 2.89
CA LEU A 218 -2.45 -5.10 1.71
C LEU A 218 -3.08 -5.83 0.50
N GLY A 219 -3.83 -6.90 0.74
CA GLY A 219 -4.44 -7.70 -0.32
C GLY A 219 -3.54 -8.82 -0.88
N GLY A 220 -2.29 -8.91 -0.42
CA GLY A 220 -1.38 -10.02 -0.70
C GLY A 220 -1.35 -11.05 0.42
N LYS A 221 -1.02 -12.29 0.09
CA LYS A 221 -0.85 -13.38 1.05
C LYS A 221 0.57 -13.35 1.60
N LEU A 222 0.70 -13.32 2.92
CA LEU A 222 1.95 -13.47 3.64
C LEU A 222 2.04 -14.86 4.26
N ARG A 223 3.21 -15.48 4.20
CA ARG A 223 3.49 -16.75 4.89
C ARG A 223 4.98 -16.90 5.19
N GLU A 224 5.30 -17.62 6.25
CA GLU A 224 6.66 -18.09 6.47
C GLU A 224 6.99 -19.24 5.50
N VAL A 225 8.22 -19.25 5.02
CA VAL A 225 8.79 -20.31 4.17
C VAL A 225 10.14 -20.73 4.75
N THR A 226 10.49 -21.98 4.55
CA THR A 226 11.84 -22.47 4.84
C THR A 226 12.56 -22.67 3.52
N LEU A 227 13.67 -21.97 3.36
CA LEU A 227 14.51 -22.05 2.18
C LEU A 227 15.28 -23.37 2.12
N ALA A 228 15.86 -23.68 0.97
CA ALA A 228 16.64 -24.91 0.77
C ALA A 228 17.83 -25.06 1.74
N ASN A 229 18.39 -23.93 2.19
CA ASN A 229 19.45 -23.87 3.20
C ASN A 229 18.96 -23.96 4.65
N GLY A 230 17.67 -24.20 4.88
CA GLY A 230 17.04 -24.27 6.20
C GLY A 230 16.72 -22.91 6.85
N VAL A 231 17.04 -21.79 6.18
CA VAL A 231 16.74 -20.45 6.69
C VAL A 231 15.25 -20.16 6.55
N LYS A 232 14.65 -19.59 7.61
CA LYS A 232 13.28 -19.09 7.56
C LYS A 232 13.24 -17.73 6.89
N ALA A 233 12.27 -17.55 6.02
CA ALA A 233 12.03 -16.31 5.29
C ALA A 233 10.53 -16.03 5.22
N TRP A 234 10.17 -14.82 4.82
CA TRP A 234 8.80 -14.47 4.49
C TRP A 234 8.58 -14.53 2.98
N ALA A 235 7.42 -14.98 2.55
CA ALA A 235 6.96 -14.94 1.17
C ALA A 235 5.70 -14.10 1.07
N PHE A 236 5.63 -13.29 0.02
CA PHE A 236 4.49 -12.43 -0.28
C PHE A 236 3.98 -12.72 -1.69
N GLY A 237 2.71 -13.02 -1.82
CA GLY A 237 2.09 -13.39 -3.09
C GLY A 237 0.75 -12.72 -3.31
N SER A 238 0.52 -12.26 -4.54
CA SER A 238 -0.73 -11.61 -4.97
C SER A 238 -1.77 -12.58 -5.56
N HIS A 239 -1.61 -13.87 -5.35
CA HIS A 239 -2.37 -14.95 -6.00
C HIS A 239 -3.90 -14.72 -6.01
N GLN A 240 -4.50 -14.43 -4.85
CA GLN A 240 -5.96 -14.22 -4.76
C GLN A 240 -6.42 -13.01 -5.56
N TYR A 241 -5.65 -11.91 -5.51
CA TYR A 241 -5.96 -10.70 -6.27
C TYR A 241 -5.83 -10.94 -7.77
N VAL A 242 -4.76 -11.63 -8.19
CA VAL A 242 -4.54 -12.01 -9.60
C VAL A 242 -5.69 -12.89 -10.10
N GLN A 243 -6.10 -13.91 -9.36
CA GLN A 243 -7.21 -14.77 -9.75
C GLN A 243 -8.53 -13.99 -9.88
N ALA A 244 -8.84 -13.10 -8.94
CA ALA A 244 -10.03 -12.27 -9.01
C ALA A 244 -10.00 -11.34 -10.22
N ALA A 245 -8.85 -10.70 -10.50
CA ALA A 245 -8.66 -9.83 -11.65
C ALA A 245 -8.81 -10.59 -12.98
N VAL A 246 -8.16 -11.74 -13.11
CA VAL A 246 -8.29 -12.63 -14.29
C VAL A 246 -9.73 -13.07 -14.50
N LYS A 247 -10.43 -13.45 -13.41
CA LYS A 247 -11.84 -13.83 -13.48
C LYS A 247 -12.71 -12.68 -13.99
N ASN A 248 -12.52 -11.47 -13.48
CA ASN A 248 -13.28 -10.29 -13.92
C ASN A 248 -13.09 -10.00 -15.40
N VAL A 249 -11.85 -10.08 -15.90
CA VAL A 249 -11.55 -9.91 -17.33
C VAL A 249 -12.18 -11.03 -18.16
N HIS A 250 -12.09 -12.27 -17.72
CA HIS A 250 -12.71 -13.42 -18.39
C HIS A 250 -14.24 -13.25 -18.50
N ASP A 251 -14.90 -12.86 -17.40
CA ASP A 251 -16.36 -12.66 -17.36
C ASP A 251 -16.77 -11.48 -18.27
N HIS A 252 -15.95 -10.43 -18.36
CA HIS A 252 -16.17 -9.33 -19.30
C HIS A 252 -16.06 -9.78 -20.76
N LEU A 253 -15.04 -10.56 -21.11
CA LEU A 253 -14.83 -11.07 -22.45
C LEU A 253 -15.96 -12.03 -22.88
N ILE A 254 -16.44 -12.91 -22.00
CA ILE A 254 -17.58 -13.80 -22.28
C ILE A 254 -18.81 -12.99 -22.67
N LYS A 255 -19.12 -11.88 -21.97
CA LYS A 255 -20.25 -11.00 -22.31
C LYS A 255 -20.12 -10.39 -23.70
N LYS A 256 -18.89 -10.22 -24.19
CA LYS A 256 -18.60 -9.74 -25.56
C LYS A 256 -18.46 -10.88 -26.59
N GLY A 257 -18.68 -12.14 -26.20
CA GLY A 257 -18.46 -13.31 -27.08
C GLY A 257 -16.99 -13.63 -27.34
N LEU A 258 -16.09 -13.07 -26.55
CA LEU A 258 -14.63 -13.24 -26.66
C LEU A 258 -14.08 -14.15 -25.56
N LYS A 259 -12.83 -14.59 -25.71
CA LYS A 259 -12.13 -15.42 -24.72
C LYS A 259 -10.71 -14.87 -24.50
N LEU A 260 -10.18 -15.08 -23.28
CA LEU A 260 -8.76 -14.87 -23.04
C LEU A 260 -7.91 -15.81 -23.89
N PRO A 261 -6.74 -15.39 -24.36
CA PRO A 261 -5.78 -16.28 -25.01
C PRO A 261 -5.52 -17.50 -24.15
N TYR A 262 -5.36 -18.66 -24.79
CA TYR A 262 -5.19 -19.94 -24.08
C TYR A 262 -3.85 -20.02 -23.36
N SER A 263 -2.79 -19.53 -23.99
CA SER A 263 -1.41 -19.54 -23.48
C SER A 263 -0.74 -18.20 -23.79
N ALA A 264 -0.02 -17.69 -22.82
CA ALA A 264 0.81 -16.53 -22.94
C ALA A 264 2.12 -16.80 -22.16
N PRO A 265 3.17 -17.29 -22.83
CA PRO A 265 4.44 -17.60 -22.18
C PRO A 265 5.20 -16.34 -21.74
N ASN A 266 4.94 -15.21 -22.38
CA ASN A 266 5.50 -13.90 -22.07
C ASN A 266 4.38 -12.90 -21.76
N PRO A 267 4.66 -11.85 -20.98
CA PRO A 267 3.64 -10.84 -20.61
C PRO A 267 3.09 -10.05 -21.81
N LEU A 268 3.88 -9.81 -22.85
CA LEU A 268 3.43 -9.23 -24.12
C LEU A 268 3.71 -10.20 -25.27
N SER A 269 2.98 -10.00 -26.38
CA SER A 269 3.24 -10.70 -27.62
C SER A 269 4.66 -10.41 -28.13
N ILE A 270 5.32 -11.40 -28.69
CA ILE A 270 6.69 -11.23 -29.25
C ILE A 270 6.65 -10.13 -30.31
N ASP A 271 7.63 -9.24 -30.28
CA ASP A 271 7.82 -8.11 -31.19
C ASP A 271 6.68 -7.05 -31.17
N TYR A 272 5.72 -7.14 -30.24
CA TYR A 272 4.72 -6.09 -30.11
C TYR A 272 5.35 -4.78 -29.63
N ARG A 273 5.02 -3.71 -30.35
CA ARG A 273 5.50 -2.35 -30.09
C ARG A 273 4.29 -1.42 -29.95
N PRO A 274 3.89 -1.08 -28.72
CA PRO A 274 2.66 -0.29 -28.51
C PRO A 274 2.73 1.11 -29.13
N GLU A 275 3.92 1.70 -29.23
CA GLU A 275 4.10 3.05 -29.80
C GLU A 275 3.83 3.13 -31.30
N ILE A 276 3.92 2.02 -32.04
CA ILE A 276 3.63 1.97 -33.49
C ILE A 276 2.30 1.27 -33.81
N ASP A 277 1.46 1.01 -32.81
CA ASP A 277 0.14 0.42 -33.03
C ASP A 277 -0.74 1.38 -33.84
N VAL A 278 -1.23 0.92 -34.99
CA VAL A 278 -2.09 1.69 -35.94
C VAL A 278 -3.53 1.19 -35.95
N THR A 279 -3.90 0.30 -35.03
CA THR A 279 -5.28 -0.16 -34.90
C THR A 279 -6.23 1.00 -34.56
N PRO A 280 -7.56 0.87 -34.80
CA PRO A 280 -8.50 1.91 -34.43
C PRO A 280 -8.40 2.35 -32.98
N GLU A 281 -8.68 3.61 -32.73
CA GLU A 281 -8.80 4.15 -31.37
C GLU A 281 -10.02 3.56 -30.67
N LEU A 282 -9.90 3.31 -29.37
CA LEU A 282 -11.00 2.81 -28.57
C LEU A 282 -12.08 3.87 -28.38
N GLY A 283 -13.33 3.47 -28.46
CA GLY A 283 -14.45 4.30 -28.01
C GLY A 283 -14.40 4.54 -26.49
N GLU A 284 -15.12 5.56 -26.03
CA GLU A 284 -15.09 6.06 -24.64
C GLU A 284 -15.24 4.95 -23.58
N ALA A 285 -16.18 4.02 -23.79
CA ALA A 285 -16.42 2.92 -22.82
C ALA A 285 -15.23 1.95 -22.73
N ASP A 286 -14.64 1.56 -23.88
CA ASP A 286 -13.50 0.66 -23.91
C ASP A 286 -12.20 1.36 -23.51
N ALA A 287 -12.05 2.65 -23.77
CA ALA A 287 -10.94 3.46 -23.25
C ALA A 287 -10.98 3.56 -21.72
N SER A 288 -12.16 3.81 -21.14
CA SER A 288 -12.34 3.80 -19.68
C SER A 288 -12.04 2.42 -19.08
N TYR A 289 -12.46 1.35 -19.76
CA TYR A 289 -12.15 -0.01 -19.35
C TYR A 289 -10.64 -0.32 -19.41
N TYR A 290 -9.96 0.11 -20.47
CA TYR A 290 -8.50 0.04 -20.61
C TYR A 290 -7.80 0.69 -19.41
N GLN A 291 -8.20 1.93 -19.07
CA GLN A 291 -7.65 2.66 -17.93
C GLN A 291 -7.86 1.92 -16.60
N CYS A 292 -9.04 1.32 -16.41
CA CYS A 292 -9.33 0.49 -15.26
C CYS A 292 -8.40 -0.73 -15.18
N LEU A 293 -8.19 -1.43 -16.31
CA LEU A 293 -7.29 -2.59 -16.36
C LEU A 293 -5.83 -2.22 -16.07
N ILE A 294 -5.34 -1.09 -16.56
CA ILE A 294 -4.01 -0.57 -16.22
C ILE A 294 -3.90 -0.31 -14.71
N GLY A 295 -4.95 0.27 -14.09
CA GLY A 295 -4.98 0.47 -12.64
C GLY A 295 -4.85 -0.85 -11.86
N VAL A 296 -5.58 -1.89 -12.29
CA VAL A 296 -5.51 -3.25 -11.72
C VAL A 296 -4.10 -3.84 -11.88
N LEU A 297 -3.51 -3.76 -13.08
CA LEU A 297 -2.17 -4.30 -13.35
C LEU A 297 -1.08 -3.57 -12.57
N ARG A 298 -1.15 -2.24 -12.44
CA ARG A 298 -0.24 -1.46 -11.60
C ARG A 298 -0.30 -1.93 -10.14
N TRP A 299 -1.49 -2.17 -9.62
CA TRP A 299 -1.63 -2.69 -8.26
C TRP A 299 -1.04 -4.09 -8.12
N ILE A 300 -1.17 -4.94 -9.14
CA ILE A 300 -0.55 -6.27 -9.18
C ILE A 300 0.99 -6.17 -9.14
N VAL A 301 1.58 -5.19 -9.85
CA VAL A 301 3.03 -4.89 -9.77
C VAL A 301 3.41 -4.47 -8.34
N GLU A 302 2.65 -3.58 -7.72
CA GLU A 302 2.87 -3.16 -6.33
C GLU A 302 2.79 -4.34 -5.34
N LEU A 303 1.97 -5.34 -5.63
CA LEU A 303 1.85 -6.58 -4.86
C LEU A 303 2.94 -7.62 -5.19
N GLY A 304 4.06 -7.22 -5.80
CA GLY A 304 5.25 -8.06 -5.98
C GLY A 304 5.38 -8.77 -7.33
N ARG A 305 4.50 -8.49 -8.32
CA ARG A 305 4.63 -9.05 -9.68
C ARG A 305 5.58 -8.19 -10.51
N VAL A 306 6.86 -8.26 -10.13
CA VAL A 306 7.97 -7.56 -10.81
C VAL A 306 8.10 -8.01 -12.27
N ASP A 307 7.74 -9.25 -12.55
CA ASP A 307 7.79 -9.91 -13.84
C ASP A 307 6.91 -9.28 -14.94
N ILE A 308 6.01 -8.37 -14.58
CA ILE A 308 5.17 -7.64 -15.55
C ILE A 308 5.35 -6.11 -15.46
N ASP A 309 6.31 -5.61 -14.67
CA ASP A 309 6.47 -4.16 -14.44
C ASP A 309 6.80 -3.39 -15.72
N VAL A 310 7.69 -3.92 -16.55
CA VAL A 310 8.11 -3.28 -17.81
C VAL A 310 6.92 -3.13 -18.75
N GLU A 311 6.16 -4.21 -18.96
CA GLU A 311 5.03 -4.26 -19.88
C GLU A 311 3.89 -3.35 -19.40
N VAL A 312 3.57 -3.39 -18.10
CA VAL A 312 2.55 -2.50 -17.53
C VAL A 312 2.97 -1.03 -17.63
N SER A 313 4.25 -0.73 -17.44
CA SER A 313 4.81 0.60 -17.63
C SER A 313 4.74 1.05 -19.10
N MET A 314 5.01 0.14 -20.06
CA MET A 314 4.87 0.42 -21.49
C MET A 314 3.42 0.75 -21.86
N MET A 315 2.50 -0.13 -21.49
CA MET A 315 1.07 0.03 -21.77
C MET A 315 0.47 1.26 -21.09
N SER A 316 0.97 1.62 -19.90
CA SER A 316 0.56 2.84 -19.20
C SER A 316 0.86 4.13 -19.97
N SER A 317 1.77 4.11 -20.92
CA SER A 317 2.09 5.28 -21.77
C SER A 317 0.96 5.65 -22.73
N HIS A 318 -0.03 4.77 -22.93
CA HIS A 318 -1.12 4.91 -23.89
C HIS A 318 -2.50 5.16 -23.24
N LEU A 319 -2.53 5.59 -21.97
CA LEU A 319 -3.77 5.83 -21.20
C LEU A 319 -4.66 6.93 -21.81
N ALA A 320 -4.06 7.96 -22.44
CA ALA A 320 -4.80 9.09 -22.98
C ALA A 320 -5.55 8.74 -24.27
N LEU A 321 -4.97 7.90 -25.11
CA LEU A 321 -5.52 7.55 -26.42
C LEU A 321 -5.23 6.07 -26.73
N PRO A 322 -5.88 5.13 -26.00
CA PRO A 322 -5.65 3.72 -26.20
C PRO A 322 -6.31 3.21 -27.49
N ARG A 323 -5.72 2.18 -28.08
CA ARG A 323 -6.16 1.54 -29.31
C ARG A 323 -6.63 0.11 -29.08
N GLU A 324 -7.31 -0.49 -30.08
CA GLU A 324 -7.79 -1.88 -29.99
C GLU A 324 -6.64 -2.88 -29.75
N GLY A 325 -5.50 -2.67 -30.41
CA GLY A 325 -4.30 -3.48 -30.19
C GLY A 325 -3.78 -3.37 -28.77
N HIS A 326 -3.78 -2.17 -28.20
CA HIS A 326 -3.39 -1.97 -26.79
C HIS A 326 -4.29 -2.77 -25.83
N LEU A 327 -5.61 -2.73 -26.03
CA LEU A 327 -6.54 -3.48 -25.18
C LEU A 327 -6.36 -5.00 -25.34
N LYS A 328 -6.09 -5.47 -26.56
CA LYS A 328 -5.79 -6.88 -26.85
C LYS A 328 -4.54 -7.35 -26.10
N GLU A 329 -3.50 -6.53 -26.06
CA GLU A 329 -2.27 -6.86 -25.33
C GLU A 329 -2.47 -6.84 -23.81
N LEU A 330 -3.36 -6.01 -23.25
CA LEU A 330 -3.74 -6.18 -21.84
C LEU A 330 -4.38 -7.55 -21.58
N TYR A 331 -5.24 -8.03 -22.49
CA TYR A 331 -5.78 -9.40 -22.34
C TYR A 331 -4.68 -10.46 -22.41
N HIS A 332 -3.62 -10.22 -23.18
CA HIS A 332 -2.45 -11.10 -23.22
C HIS A 332 -1.72 -11.12 -21.86
N ILE A 333 -1.51 -9.95 -21.23
CA ILE A 333 -0.93 -9.87 -19.86
C ILE A 333 -1.81 -10.65 -18.86
N PHE A 334 -3.14 -10.52 -18.93
CA PHE A 334 -4.03 -11.29 -18.05
C PHE A 334 -4.00 -12.80 -18.34
N ALA A 335 -3.77 -13.22 -19.58
CA ALA A 335 -3.55 -14.65 -19.91
C ALA A 335 -2.22 -15.17 -19.32
N TYR A 336 -1.15 -14.37 -19.39
CA TYR A 336 0.12 -14.65 -18.72
C TYR A 336 -0.07 -14.78 -17.21
N LEU A 337 -0.73 -13.82 -16.58
CA LEU A 337 -1.04 -13.85 -15.15
C LEU A 337 -1.88 -15.06 -14.75
N LYS A 338 -2.80 -15.51 -15.60
CA LYS A 338 -3.57 -16.74 -15.39
C LYS A 338 -2.67 -17.97 -15.33
N ALA A 339 -1.72 -18.07 -16.25
CA ALA A 339 -0.76 -19.18 -16.31
C ALA A 339 0.23 -19.16 -15.14
N HIS A 340 0.62 -17.97 -14.68
CA HIS A 340 1.63 -17.72 -13.64
C HIS A 340 1.03 -17.10 -12.37
N SER A 341 -0.17 -17.53 -11.97
CA SER A 341 -0.90 -16.92 -10.85
C SER A 341 -0.27 -17.14 -9.48
N ASN A 342 0.61 -18.16 -9.33
CA ASN A 342 1.19 -18.57 -8.05
C ASN A 342 2.57 -17.95 -7.76
N ALA A 343 3.01 -16.97 -8.53
CA ALA A 343 4.28 -16.32 -8.28
C ALA A 343 4.27 -15.60 -6.92
N GLU A 344 5.31 -15.84 -6.14
CA GLU A 344 5.53 -15.23 -4.82
C GLU A 344 6.91 -14.59 -4.78
N MET A 345 7.00 -13.46 -4.13
CA MET A 345 8.27 -12.80 -3.81
C MET A 345 8.76 -13.32 -2.47
N VAL A 346 10.00 -13.75 -2.40
CA VAL A 346 10.60 -14.28 -1.16
C VAL A 346 11.62 -13.29 -0.62
N PHE A 347 11.48 -12.94 0.64
CA PHE A 347 12.40 -12.06 1.37
C PHE A 347 13.50 -12.90 2.01
N ASP A 348 14.43 -13.35 1.16
CA ASP A 348 15.56 -14.18 1.55
C ASP A 348 16.60 -13.32 2.30
N PRO A 349 16.81 -13.56 3.62
CA PRO A 349 17.78 -12.79 4.40
C PRO A 349 19.21 -13.27 4.22
N THR A 350 19.44 -14.33 3.45
CA THR A 350 20.76 -14.95 3.34
C THR A 350 21.78 -13.97 2.74
N PRO A 351 22.90 -13.71 3.44
CA PRO A 351 23.98 -12.93 2.86
C PRO A 351 24.47 -13.59 1.57
N ILE A 352 24.67 -12.76 0.56
CA ILE A 352 25.20 -13.26 -0.72
C ILE A 352 26.70 -13.08 -0.71
N ASP A 353 27.39 -14.19 -0.82
CA ASP A 353 28.82 -14.19 -1.08
C ASP A 353 29.05 -13.92 -2.57
N PHE A 354 29.76 -12.85 -2.86
CA PHE A 354 30.22 -12.53 -4.21
C PHE A 354 31.71 -12.21 -4.15
N ASP A 355 32.42 -12.68 -5.15
CA ASP A 355 33.84 -12.37 -5.28
C ASP A 355 34.02 -10.88 -5.59
N ARG A 356 34.49 -10.14 -4.59
CA ARG A 356 34.76 -8.70 -4.73
C ARG A 356 35.82 -8.40 -5.77
N ASN A 357 36.67 -9.36 -6.12
CA ASN A 357 37.68 -9.19 -7.14
C ASN A 357 37.10 -9.16 -8.56
N LEU A 358 35.84 -9.63 -8.75
CA LEU A 358 35.14 -9.48 -10.02
C LEU A 358 34.69 -8.04 -10.30
N PHE A 359 34.70 -7.17 -9.27
CA PHE A 359 34.35 -5.75 -9.41
C PHE A 359 35.65 -4.93 -9.28
N GLU A 360 36.25 -4.58 -10.40
CA GLU A 360 37.35 -3.63 -10.41
C GLU A 360 36.88 -2.29 -9.79
N ARG A 361 37.64 -1.82 -8.82
CA ARG A 361 37.41 -0.45 -8.32
C ARG A 361 37.78 0.51 -9.43
N GLN A 362 36.79 1.14 -10.01
CA GLN A 362 37.03 2.19 -10.98
C GLN A 362 37.56 3.42 -10.25
N ASP A 363 38.68 3.94 -10.70
CA ASP A 363 39.26 5.18 -10.21
C ASP A 363 38.50 6.36 -10.85
N TRP A 364 37.65 7.00 -10.07
CA TRP A 364 36.87 8.16 -10.50
C TRP A 364 37.65 9.47 -10.40
N SER A 365 38.91 9.45 -9.97
CA SER A 365 39.75 10.65 -9.81
C SER A 365 39.90 11.48 -11.09
N TYR A 366 39.79 10.82 -12.25
CA TYR A 366 39.83 11.48 -13.56
C TYR A 366 38.46 11.80 -14.16
N SER A 367 37.40 11.57 -13.40
CA SER A 367 36.03 11.90 -13.86
C SER A 367 35.79 13.41 -13.84
N ALA A 368 34.80 13.88 -14.60
CA ALA A 368 34.36 15.27 -14.59
C ALA A 368 33.89 15.77 -13.21
N TYR A 369 33.70 14.86 -12.26
CA TYR A 369 33.25 15.16 -10.88
C TYR A 369 34.40 15.33 -9.88
N GLY A 370 35.68 15.22 -10.32
CA GLY A 370 36.85 15.55 -9.52
C GLY A 370 37.30 14.45 -8.54
N TYR A 371 38.33 14.79 -7.75
CA TYR A 371 39.00 13.87 -6.81
C TYR A 371 38.23 13.58 -5.52
N GLU A 372 37.19 14.30 -5.22
CA GLU A 372 36.42 14.09 -3.98
C GLU A 372 35.46 12.91 -4.16
N SER A 373 35.81 11.77 -3.58
CA SER A 373 34.79 10.77 -3.32
C SER A 373 33.75 11.41 -2.39
N LEU A 374 32.55 11.60 -2.90
CA LEU A 374 31.41 12.02 -2.08
C LEU A 374 31.26 10.98 -0.96
N LYS A 375 31.74 11.32 0.23
CA LYS A 375 31.43 10.54 1.43
C LYS A 375 30.04 10.94 1.84
N GLU A 376 29.16 9.95 1.90
CA GLU A 376 27.84 10.16 2.49
C GLU A 376 28.00 10.57 3.95
N GLU A 377 27.54 11.76 4.28
CA GLU A 377 27.47 12.20 5.68
C GLU A 377 26.23 11.59 6.30
N LEU A 378 26.43 10.77 7.33
CA LEU A 378 25.32 10.22 8.10
C LEU A 378 24.55 11.37 8.80
N PRO A 379 23.22 11.34 8.80
CA PRO A 379 22.41 12.35 9.48
C PRO A 379 22.80 12.46 10.95
N LEU A 380 22.86 13.70 11.45
CA LEU A 380 23.03 13.95 12.87
C LEU A 380 21.96 13.21 13.68
N ASN A 381 22.37 12.55 14.74
CA ASN A 381 21.50 11.71 15.59
C ASN A 381 20.95 10.44 14.90
N MET A 382 21.65 9.90 13.92
CA MET A 382 21.32 8.58 13.40
C MET A 382 21.43 7.54 14.53
N PRO A 383 20.42 6.66 14.71
CA PRO A 383 20.49 5.60 15.69
C PRO A 383 21.69 4.69 15.48
N ALA A 384 22.31 4.21 16.57
CA ALA A 384 23.40 3.26 16.48
C ALA A 384 22.93 1.97 15.78
N PRO A 385 23.74 1.36 14.90
CA PRO A 385 23.39 0.11 14.24
C PRO A 385 23.38 -1.04 15.26
N HIS A 386 22.31 -1.84 15.26
CA HIS A 386 22.17 -3.05 16.04
C HIS A 386 21.75 -4.21 15.14
N GLY A 387 22.24 -5.41 15.44
CA GLY A 387 21.95 -6.64 14.69
C GLY A 387 23.01 -6.94 13.64
N GLN A 388 22.59 -7.63 12.57
CA GLN A 388 23.49 -8.11 11.51
C GLN A 388 23.51 -7.14 10.33
N SER A 389 24.66 -7.03 9.66
CA SER A 389 24.80 -6.24 8.45
C SER A 389 24.06 -6.89 7.27
N MET A 390 23.51 -6.06 6.40
CA MET A 390 22.91 -6.46 5.13
C MET A 390 23.70 -5.86 3.96
N THR A 391 23.79 -6.60 2.86
CA THR A 391 24.40 -6.11 1.62
C THR A 391 23.28 -5.62 0.68
N MET A 392 23.35 -4.34 0.28
CA MET A 392 22.48 -3.78 -0.74
C MET A 392 23.10 -3.99 -2.12
N ARG A 393 22.27 -4.47 -3.06
CA ARG A 393 22.64 -4.61 -4.47
C ARG A 393 21.61 -3.95 -5.34
N VAL A 394 22.08 -3.24 -6.35
CA VAL A 394 21.22 -2.54 -7.30
C VAL A 394 21.58 -3.04 -8.70
N PHE A 395 20.59 -3.54 -9.41
CA PHE A 395 20.67 -3.83 -10.84
C PHE A 395 19.94 -2.74 -11.58
N VAL A 396 20.62 -2.10 -12.53
CA VAL A 396 20.08 -1.02 -13.34
C VAL A 396 20.33 -1.35 -14.79
N ASP A 397 19.32 -1.15 -15.62
CA ASP A 397 19.44 -1.25 -17.07
C ASP A 397 18.62 -0.13 -17.74
N ALA A 398 19.05 0.26 -18.93
CA ALA A 398 18.33 1.21 -19.76
C ALA A 398 18.50 0.87 -21.23
N ASP A 399 17.39 0.77 -21.96
CA ASP A 399 17.43 0.67 -23.40
C ASP A 399 17.98 1.96 -24.04
N HIS A 400 18.46 1.87 -25.28
CA HIS A 400 18.86 3.06 -26.05
C HIS A 400 17.80 3.42 -27.06
N ALA A 401 17.04 4.53 -26.77
CA ALA A 401 16.02 5.05 -27.66
C ALA A 401 14.96 4.00 -28.08
N GLY A 402 14.56 3.13 -27.14
CA GLY A 402 13.73 1.97 -27.42
C GLY A 402 12.32 2.31 -27.91
N ASP A 403 11.78 3.47 -27.55
CA ASP A 403 10.53 3.98 -28.13
C ASP A 403 10.80 4.53 -29.54
N LEU A 404 10.28 3.87 -30.56
CA LEU A 404 10.58 4.15 -31.96
C LEU A 404 10.04 5.50 -32.43
N ILE A 405 8.99 6.02 -31.79
CA ILE A 405 8.36 7.30 -32.16
C ILE A 405 9.02 8.47 -31.43
N THR A 406 9.13 8.38 -30.11
CA THR A 406 9.66 9.49 -29.29
C THR A 406 11.16 9.45 -29.11
N ARG A 407 11.82 8.36 -29.48
CA ARG A 407 13.25 8.08 -29.29
C ARG A 407 13.67 8.20 -27.82
N ARG A 408 12.75 7.92 -26.90
CA ARG A 408 13.03 7.91 -25.47
C ARG A 408 13.40 6.52 -25.00
N SER A 409 14.36 6.48 -24.13
CA SER A 409 14.80 5.28 -23.43
C SER A 409 13.84 4.92 -22.29
N ARG A 410 13.87 3.68 -21.87
CA ARG A 410 13.25 3.20 -20.65
C ARG A 410 14.35 2.76 -19.69
N THR A 411 14.28 3.22 -18.43
CA THR A 411 15.15 2.79 -17.36
C THR A 411 14.39 1.82 -16.46
N GLY A 412 15.00 0.68 -16.17
CA GLY A 412 14.56 -0.27 -15.17
C GLY A 412 15.61 -0.43 -14.09
N PHE A 413 15.17 -0.65 -12.85
CA PHE A 413 16.07 -1.06 -11.79
C PHE A 413 15.36 -1.94 -10.77
N ILE A 414 16.15 -2.76 -10.08
CA ILE A 414 15.71 -3.55 -8.93
C ILE A 414 16.76 -3.50 -7.83
N VAL A 415 16.31 -3.30 -6.60
CA VAL A 415 17.16 -3.23 -5.41
C VAL A 415 16.90 -4.43 -4.53
N PHE A 416 17.97 -5.05 -4.08
CA PHE A 416 17.96 -6.16 -3.13
C PHE A 416 18.65 -5.78 -1.83
N LEU A 417 18.12 -6.27 -0.71
CA LEU A 417 18.85 -6.43 0.55
C LEU A 417 19.13 -7.91 0.78
N ASN A 418 20.41 -8.30 0.78
CA ASN A 418 20.80 -9.70 0.70
C ASN A 418 20.13 -10.38 -0.51
N GLY A 419 19.36 -11.44 -0.33
CA GLY A 419 18.57 -12.11 -1.36
C GLY A 419 17.17 -11.53 -1.57
N ALA A 420 16.72 -10.60 -0.75
CA ALA A 420 15.35 -10.07 -0.76
C ALA A 420 15.19 -8.88 -1.73
N PRO A 421 14.29 -8.94 -2.73
CA PRO A 421 13.93 -7.78 -3.53
C PRO A 421 13.10 -6.80 -2.68
N ILE A 422 13.53 -5.54 -2.61
CA ILE A 422 12.90 -4.54 -1.75
C ILE A 422 12.31 -3.36 -2.53
N TYR A 423 12.85 -3.06 -3.71
CA TYR A 423 12.36 -1.97 -4.55
C TYR A 423 12.64 -2.25 -6.03
N TRP A 424 11.70 -1.87 -6.88
CA TRP A 424 11.78 -1.99 -8.33
C TRP A 424 10.99 -0.91 -9.02
N SER A 425 11.38 -0.57 -10.23
CA SER A 425 10.67 0.38 -11.07
C SER A 425 11.08 0.25 -12.52
N SER A 426 10.12 0.40 -13.41
CA SER A 426 10.36 0.60 -14.84
C SER A 426 9.69 1.87 -15.31
N LYS A 427 10.45 2.80 -15.90
CA LYS A 427 9.93 4.11 -16.30
C LYS A 427 10.55 4.61 -17.60
N LYS A 428 9.69 5.13 -18.50
CA LYS A 428 10.15 5.85 -19.69
C LYS A 428 10.79 7.18 -19.29
N GLN A 429 11.97 7.48 -19.82
CA GLN A 429 12.70 8.72 -19.55
C GLN A 429 11.95 9.93 -20.12
N MET A 430 12.15 11.08 -19.50
CA MET A 430 11.51 12.33 -19.96
C MET A 430 12.18 12.91 -21.20
N ASN A 431 13.50 12.72 -21.33
CA ASN A 431 14.28 13.23 -22.44
C ASN A 431 14.47 12.15 -23.50
N SER A 432 14.55 12.56 -24.78
CA SER A 432 14.93 11.69 -25.88
C SER A 432 16.44 11.43 -25.85
N SER A 433 16.84 10.19 -26.17
CA SER A 433 18.24 9.88 -26.48
C SER A 433 18.53 10.41 -27.89
N GLN A 434 19.50 11.29 -28.03
CA GLN A 434 19.99 11.78 -29.32
C GLN A 434 21.04 10.83 -29.88
#